data_9e6f45999404739d71329e033eb5168d
#
_entry.id   9e6f45999404739d71329e033eb5168d
#
_cell.length_a   1.000
_cell.length_b   1.000
_cell.length_c   1.000
_cell.angle_alpha   90.00
_cell.angle_beta   90.00
_cell.angle_gamma   90.00
#
_symmetry.space_group_name_H-M   'P 1'
#
loop_
_entity.id
_entity.type
_entity.pdbx_description
1 polymer ?
#
loop_
_entity_poly.entity_id
_entity_poly.type
_entity_poly.pdbx_seq_one_letter_code
_entity_poly.pdbx_strand_id
1 'polypeptide(L)'
;PSPQDIFFERLNLLCGKAYAGTLVSDQEADADMAGKPMIMHVASCSPKEIQIPFHIAEDTSHWNRSRTWVISRTDQGLRLKHRHRHQDGSLDSVTNYGGDTENEGTADRQDFPVDAESISAFRANGLDQSVSNIWAVEVAPPGQSDAHFAYELRRPQSADGRYFRVEFDLSKPVAVPPPPWGD
;
A
#
# COMPACT_ATOMS: atom_id res chain seq x y z
N PRO A 1 14.41 -18.56 -8.36
CA PRO A 1 13.84 -17.22 -8.22
C PRO A 1 14.21 -16.61 -6.87
N SER A 2 14.46 -15.30 -6.87
CA SER A 2 14.76 -14.56 -5.65
C SER A 2 13.52 -14.41 -4.76
N PRO A 3 13.68 -14.06 -3.47
CA PRO A 3 12.53 -13.71 -2.64
C PRO A 3 11.66 -12.63 -3.27
N GLN A 4 12.24 -11.64 -3.93
CA GLN A 4 11.50 -10.57 -4.61
C GLN A 4 10.74 -11.07 -5.83
N ASP A 5 11.28 -12.03 -6.58
CA ASP A 5 10.58 -12.66 -7.71
C ASP A 5 9.35 -13.40 -7.21
N ILE A 6 9.47 -14.16 -6.12
CA ILE A 6 8.36 -14.91 -5.53
C ILE A 6 7.30 -13.94 -4.99
N PHE A 7 7.72 -12.89 -4.29
CA PHE A 7 6.82 -11.85 -3.76
C PHE A 7 6.01 -11.20 -4.88
N PHE A 8 6.68 -10.75 -5.93
CA PHE A 8 6.04 -10.08 -7.05
C PHE A 8 5.08 -11.02 -7.79
N GLU A 9 5.47 -12.28 -7.98
CA GLU A 9 4.61 -13.30 -8.61
C GLU A 9 3.35 -13.57 -7.78
N ARG A 10 3.45 -13.62 -6.46
CA ARG A 10 2.28 -13.77 -5.59
C ARG A 10 1.27 -12.62 -5.79
N LEU A 11 1.74 -11.38 -5.93
CA LEU A 11 0.87 -10.25 -6.26
C LEU A 11 0.22 -10.42 -7.63
N ASN A 12 0.97 -10.88 -8.63
CA ASN A 12 0.43 -11.15 -9.96
C ASN A 12 -0.67 -12.21 -9.95
N LEU A 13 -0.57 -13.22 -9.11
CA LEU A 13 -1.59 -14.25 -8.98
C LEU A 13 -2.93 -13.70 -8.45
N LEU A 14 -2.92 -12.56 -7.80
CA LEU A 14 -4.12 -11.90 -7.29
C LEU A 14 -4.77 -10.97 -8.32
N CYS A 15 -4.21 -10.87 -9.51
CA CYS A 15 -4.63 -9.91 -10.53
C CYS A 15 -6.12 -10.00 -10.85
N GLY A 16 -6.80 -8.85 -10.88
CA GLY A 16 -8.22 -8.74 -11.14
C GLY A 16 -9.13 -8.95 -9.94
N LYS A 17 -8.58 -9.39 -8.80
CA LYS A 17 -9.35 -9.71 -7.59
C LYS A 17 -9.31 -8.58 -6.58
N ALA A 18 -10.38 -8.45 -5.81
CA ALA A 18 -10.50 -7.49 -4.72
C ALA A 18 -10.73 -8.23 -3.38
N TYR A 19 -10.27 -7.62 -2.31
CA TYR A 19 -10.30 -8.23 -0.97
C TYR A 19 -10.66 -7.19 0.08
N ALA A 20 -11.50 -7.60 1.03
CA ALA A 20 -11.89 -6.76 2.16
C ALA A 20 -10.82 -6.77 3.26
N GLY A 21 -10.70 -5.65 3.94
CA GLY A 21 -9.75 -5.51 5.03
C GLY A 21 -10.13 -4.45 6.04
N THR A 22 -9.28 -4.28 7.04
CA THR A 22 -9.47 -3.31 8.11
C THR A 22 -8.14 -2.82 8.68
N LEU A 23 -8.20 -1.71 9.41
CA LEU A 23 -7.10 -1.26 10.25
C LEU A 23 -6.92 -2.23 11.42
N VAL A 24 -5.69 -2.71 11.64
CA VAL A 24 -5.35 -3.63 12.75
C VAL A 24 -4.42 -2.98 13.79
N SER A 25 -3.78 -1.86 13.48
CA SER A 25 -3.06 -1.03 14.45
C SER A 25 -4.05 -0.13 15.21
N ASP A 26 -3.60 0.46 16.31
CA ASP A 26 -4.51 1.12 17.26
C ASP A 26 -4.04 2.51 17.70
N GLN A 27 -3.19 3.17 16.93
CA GLN A 27 -2.74 4.51 17.28
C GLN A 27 -3.85 5.54 17.16
N GLU A 28 -3.89 6.48 18.09
CA GLU A 28 -4.91 7.55 18.12
C GLU A 28 -4.92 8.37 16.83
N ALA A 29 -3.77 8.57 16.21
CA ALA A 29 -3.68 9.29 14.93
C ALA A 29 -4.52 8.67 13.82
N ASP A 30 -4.88 7.38 13.93
CA ASP A 30 -5.67 6.64 12.95
C ASP A 30 -7.10 6.35 13.42
N ALA A 31 -7.55 6.99 14.49
CA ALA A 31 -8.88 6.74 15.07
C ALA A 31 -10.01 6.91 14.05
N ASP A 32 -9.86 7.83 13.10
CA ASP A 32 -10.84 8.06 12.03
C ASP A 32 -11.03 6.84 11.10
N MET A 33 -10.05 5.97 11.03
CA MET A 33 -10.08 4.78 10.18
C MET A 33 -10.45 3.51 10.95
N ALA A 34 -10.44 3.59 12.28
CA ALA A 34 -10.74 2.43 13.14
C ALA A 34 -12.17 1.93 12.90
N GLY A 35 -12.30 0.63 12.64
CA GLY A 35 -13.60 -0.01 12.41
C GLY A 35 -14.22 0.25 11.04
N LYS A 36 -13.60 1.07 10.18
CA LYS A 36 -14.12 1.31 8.83
C LYS A 36 -13.76 0.17 7.89
N PRO A 37 -14.71 -0.31 7.08
CA PRO A 37 -14.40 -1.24 6.00
C PRO A 37 -13.38 -0.64 5.02
N MET A 38 -12.46 -1.49 4.58
CA MET A 38 -11.47 -1.16 3.57
C MET A 38 -11.50 -2.22 2.46
N ILE A 39 -11.05 -1.86 1.28
CA ILE A 39 -10.96 -2.77 0.15
C ILE A 39 -9.69 -2.48 -0.63
N MET A 40 -9.02 -3.53 -1.07
CA MET A 40 -7.94 -3.46 -2.03
C MET A 40 -8.35 -4.16 -3.32
N HIS A 41 -7.86 -3.68 -4.45
CA HIS A 41 -8.10 -4.28 -5.75
C HIS A 41 -6.79 -4.37 -6.51
N VAL A 42 -6.37 -5.58 -6.89
CA VAL A 42 -5.19 -5.76 -7.74
C VAL A 42 -5.65 -5.50 -9.18
N ALA A 43 -5.70 -4.21 -9.55
CA ALA A 43 -6.45 -3.75 -10.72
C ALA A 43 -5.67 -3.80 -12.03
N SER A 44 -4.35 -3.60 -11.98
CA SER A 44 -3.51 -3.57 -13.17
C SER A 44 -2.24 -4.35 -12.90
N CYS A 45 -1.90 -5.26 -13.81
CA CYS A 45 -0.77 -6.16 -13.65
C CYS A 45 0.01 -6.30 -14.96
N SER A 46 1.32 -6.24 -14.84
CA SER A 46 2.25 -6.55 -15.91
C SER A 46 3.47 -7.23 -15.32
N PRO A 47 4.40 -7.73 -16.13
CA PRO A 47 5.65 -8.29 -15.60
C PRO A 47 6.51 -7.29 -14.82
N LYS A 48 6.25 -5.98 -14.98
CA LYS A 48 7.07 -4.93 -14.39
C LYS A 48 6.36 -4.08 -13.34
N GLU A 49 5.01 -4.03 -13.35
CA GLU A 49 4.28 -3.11 -12.48
C GLU A 49 2.92 -3.67 -12.13
N ILE A 50 2.54 -3.50 -10.86
CA ILE A 50 1.24 -3.85 -10.32
C ILE A 50 0.65 -2.61 -9.65
N GLN A 51 -0.60 -2.28 -9.96
CA GLN A 51 -1.32 -1.17 -9.35
C GLN A 51 -2.45 -1.72 -8.48
N ILE A 52 -2.47 -1.28 -7.22
CA ILE A 52 -3.40 -1.76 -6.20
C ILE A 52 -4.14 -0.57 -5.60
N PRO A 53 -5.32 -0.20 -6.14
CA PRO A 53 -6.21 0.74 -5.46
C PRO A 53 -6.54 0.29 -4.04
N PHE A 54 -6.51 1.24 -3.12
CA PHE A 54 -6.87 1.05 -1.72
C PHE A 54 -7.94 2.08 -1.34
N HIS A 55 -9.14 1.60 -1.01
CA HIS A 55 -10.28 2.45 -0.69
C HIS A 55 -10.69 2.24 0.77
N ILE A 56 -11.12 3.33 1.40
CA ILE A 56 -11.62 3.34 2.78
C ILE A 56 -13.08 3.81 2.73
N ALA A 57 -13.98 3.07 3.39
CA ALA A 57 -15.38 3.46 3.43
C ALA A 57 -15.55 4.79 4.18
N GLU A 58 -16.28 5.72 3.57
CA GLU A 58 -16.68 6.99 4.23
C GLU A 58 -18.02 6.81 4.95
N ASP A 59 -18.91 6.03 4.32
CA ASP A 59 -20.21 5.65 4.87
C ASP A 59 -20.64 4.30 4.25
N THR A 60 -21.91 3.92 4.39
CA THR A 60 -22.41 2.63 3.89
C THR A 60 -22.44 2.50 2.37
N SER A 61 -22.27 3.60 1.62
CA SER A 61 -22.43 3.63 0.17
C SER A 61 -21.28 4.32 -0.59
N HIS A 62 -20.35 4.97 0.11
CA HIS A 62 -19.28 5.75 -0.52
C HIS A 62 -17.90 5.31 -0.05
N TRP A 63 -17.00 5.14 -1.02
CA TRP A 63 -15.58 4.89 -0.78
C TRP A 63 -14.76 6.17 -0.96
N ASN A 64 -13.80 6.40 -0.06
CA ASN A 64 -12.70 7.31 -0.36
C ASN A 64 -11.74 6.57 -1.32
N ARG A 65 -11.66 7.05 -2.56
CA ARG A 65 -10.93 6.40 -3.65
C ARG A 65 -9.67 7.16 -4.06
N SER A 66 -9.03 7.80 -3.09
CA SER A 66 -7.90 8.70 -3.33
C SER A 66 -6.55 7.99 -3.51
N ARG A 67 -6.42 6.73 -3.10
CA ARG A 67 -5.12 6.08 -2.92
C ARG A 67 -4.94 4.87 -3.82
N THR A 68 -3.75 4.77 -4.44
CA THR A 68 -3.31 3.58 -5.18
C THR A 68 -1.86 3.28 -4.80
N TRP A 69 -1.58 2.04 -4.44
CA TRP A 69 -0.21 1.55 -4.29
C TRP A 69 0.28 1.06 -5.64
N VAL A 70 1.47 1.50 -6.04
CA VAL A 70 2.13 1.10 -7.29
C VAL A 70 3.42 0.38 -6.93
N ILE A 71 3.48 -0.92 -7.22
CA ILE A 71 4.66 -1.75 -6.96
C ILE A 71 5.29 -2.11 -8.29
N SER A 72 6.55 -1.76 -8.48
CA SER A 72 7.25 -1.99 -9.74
C SER A 72 8.61 -2.62 -9.52
N ARG A 73 9.09 -3.32 -10.55
CA ARG A 73 10.45 -3.86 -10.57
C ARG A 73 11.43 -2.78 -11.00
N THR A 74 12.58 -2.77 -10.34
CA THR A 74 13.73 -1.95 -10.73
C THR A 74 14.89 -2.87 -11.10
N ASP A 75 15.98 -2.29 -11.60
CA ASP A 75 17.20 -3.07 -11.90
C ASP A 75 17.83 -3.69 -10.66
N GLN A 76 17.48 -3.18 -9.46
CA GLN A 76 18.11 -3.60 -8.20
C GLN A 76 17.11 -4.24 -7.22
N GLY A 77 15.83 -4.29 -7.53
CA GLY A 77 14.83 -4.86 -6.63
C GLY A 77 13.42 -4.39 -6.96
N LEU A 78 12.70 -3.92 -5.92
CA LEU A 78 11.33 -3.47 -6.04
C LEU A 78 11.19 -2.02 -5.56
N ARG A 79 10.14 -1.36 -6.05
CA ARG A 79 9.79 0.02 -5.69
C ARG A 79 8.33 0.07 -5.32
N LEU A 80 8.02 0.79 -4.25
CA LEU A 80 6.65 1.16 -3.88
C LEU A 80 6.49 2.67 -4.05
N LYS A 81 5.47 3.08 -4.79
CA LYS A 81 5.04 4.46 -4.87
C LYS A 81 3.55 4.56 -4.52
N HIS A 82 3.18 5.70 -3.93
CA HIS A 82 1.81 6.04 -3.59
C HIS A 82 1.28 7.08 -4.57
N ARG A 83 0.20 6.75 -5.28
CA ARG A 83 -0.54 7.73 -6.06
C ARG A 83 -1.70 8.24 -5.23
N HIS A 84 -1.81 9.55 -5.11
CA HIS A 84 -2.86 10.18 -4.34
C HIS A 84 -3.57 11.22 -5.18
N ARG A 85 -4.89 11.10 -5.34
CA ARG A 85 -5.72 12.01 -6.14
C ARG A 85 -6.87 12.58 -5.34
N HIS A 86 -7.28 13.80 -5.72
CA HIS A 86 -8.52 14.41 -5.24
C HIS A 86 -9.74 13.79 -5.94
N GLN A 87 -10.93 14.09 -5.42
CA GLN A 87 -12.18 13.56 -5.96
C GLN A 87 -12.42 13.97 -7.41
N ASP A 88 -11.91 15.13 -7.85
CA ASP A 88 -12.00 15.58 -9.24
C ASP A 88 -11.01 14.88 -10.19
N GLY A 89 -10.18 13.98 -9.69
CA GLY A 89 -9.18 13.22 -10.43
C GLY A 89 -7.83 13.91 -10.54
N SER A 90 -7.68 15.13 -10.05
CA SER A 90 -6.37 15.82 -10.06
C SER A 90 -5.44 15.19 -9.02
N LEU A 91 -4.13 15.23 -9.32
CA LEU A 91 -3.12 14.71 -8.39
C LEU A 91 -3.01 15.60 -7.16
N ASP A 92 -2.89 14.97 -5.98
CA ASP A 92 -2.54 15.68 -4.76
C ASP A 92 -1.13 16.25 -4.86
N SER A 93 -0.87 17.35 -4.14
CA SER A 93 0.48 17.93 -4.06
C SER A 93 1.50 16.96 -3.45
N VAL A 94 1.03 16.04 -2.60
CA VAL A 94 1.83 14.96 -2.02
C VAL A 94 1.41 13.65 -2.67
N THR A 95 2.08 13.31 -3.77
CA THR A 95 1.82 12.09 -4.53
C THR A 95 3.14 11.53 -5.08
N ASN A 96 3.12 10.30 -5.56
CA ASN A 96 4.29 9.58 -6.08
C ASN A 96 5.43 9.44 -5.06
N TYR A 97 5.10 9.46 -3.77
CA TYR A 97 6.08 9.23 -2.72
C TYR A 97 6.21 7.72 -2.41
N GLY A 98 7.37 7.34 -1.92
CA GLY A 98 7.66 5.95 -1.58
C GLY A 98 9.15 5.70 -1.45
N GLY A 99 9.57 4.51 -1.84
CA GLY A 99 10.98 4.12 -1.78
C GLY A 99 11.26 2.81 -2.47
N ASP A 100 12.54 2.51 -2.58
CA ASP A 100 13.04 1.27 -3.16
C ASP A 100 13.50 0.31 -2.05
N THR A 101 13.42 -0.99 -2.30
CA THR A 101 13.98 -1.98 -1.39
C THR A 101 15.51 -1.82 -1.29
N GLU A 102 16.05 -1.98 -0.09
CA GLU A 102 17.50 -1.90 0.16
C GLU A 102 18.13 -3.28 0.39
N ASN A 103 17.31 -4.32 0.50
CA ASN A 103 17.73 -5.71 0.65
C ASN A 103 16.73 -6.64 -0.02
N GLU A 104 17.04 -7.94 -0.05
CA GLU A 104 16.19 -8.93 -0.71
C GLU A 104 14.85 -9.17 0.01
N GLY A 105 14.75 -8.83 1.28
CA GLY A 105 13.57 -9.15 2.08
C GLY A 105 13.27 -10.65 2.11
N THR A 106 11.99 -10.97 2.17
CA THR A 106 11.50 -12.35 2.09
C THR A 106 10.40 -12.46 1.03
N ALA A 107 10.05 -13.68 0.66
CA ALA A 107 8.92 -13.92 -0.24
C ALA A 107 7.59 -13.41 0.33
N ASP A 108 7.50 -13.30 1.66
CA ASP A 108 6.28 -12.86 2.33
C ASP A 108 6.24 -11.35 2.57
N ARG A 109 7.40 -10.69 2.68
CA ARG A 109 7.47 -9.29 3.09
C ARG A 109 8.61 -8.52 2.42
N GLN A 110 8.31 -7.31 1.96
CA GLN A 110 9.27 -6.37 1.42
C GLN A 110 9.15 -5.03 2.13
N ASP A 111 10.29 -4.44 2.51
CA ASP A 111 10.38 -3.12 3.13
C ASP A 111 10.88 -2.10 2.12
N PHE A 112 10.28 -0.90 2.17
CA PHE A 112 10.56 0.19 1.24
C PHE A 112 10.89 1.46 2.05
N PRO A 113 12.16 1.69 2.41
CA PRO A 113 12.55 2.93 3.08
C PRO A 113 12.35 4.14 2.17
N VAL A 114 11.98 5.27 2.76
CA VAL A 114 11.68 6.51 2.03
C VAL A 114 12.86 6.94 1.16
N ASP A 115 12.59 7.29 -0.11
CA ASP A 115 13.62 7.76 -1.05
C ASP A 115 13.85 9.27 -0.97
N ALA A 116 14.94 9.73 -1.62
CA ALA A 116 15.35 11.14 -1.59
C ALA A 116 14.31 12.07 -2.23
N GLU A 117 13.68 11.65 -3.31
CA GLU A 117 12.61 12.40 -3.97
C GLU A 117 11.43 12.63 -3.02
N SER A 118 11.02 11.58 -2.31
CA SER A 118 9.93 11.66 -1.34
C SER A 118 10.28 12.55 -0.15
N ILE A 119 11.51 12.45 0.37
CA ILE A 119 12.00 13.32 1.45
C ILE A 119 11.89 14.79 1.03
N SER A 120 12.34 15.12 -0.17
CA SER A 120 12.25 16.49 -0.70
C SER A 120 10.80 16.97 -0.79
N ALA A 121 9.90 16.11 -1.30
CA ALA A 121 8.47 16.44 -1.42
C ALA A 121 7.82 16.62 -0.04
N PHE A 122 8.15 15.78 0.93
CA PHE A 122 7.63 15.90 2.29
C PHE A 122 8.07 17.21 2.95
N ARG A 123 9.35 17.56 2.82
CA ARG A 123 9.87 18.82 3.37
C ARG A 123 9.21 20.03 2.72
N ALA A 124 9.03 20.00 1.41
CA ALA A 124 8.40 21.09 0.68
C ALA A 124 6.91 21.29 1.05
N ASN A 125 6.26 20.27 1.59
CA ASN A 125 4.85 20.29 1.97
C ASN A 125 4.62 20.29 3.49
N GLY A 126 5.65 20.58 4.29
CA GLY A 126 5.53 20.68 5.74
C GLY A 126 5.34 19.34 6.46
N LEU A 127 5.71 18.24 5.81
CA LEU A 127 5.60 16.88 6.37
C LEU A 127 6.94 16.35 6.86
N ASP A 128 7.64 17.14 7.68
CA ASP A 128 8.99 16.80 8.14
C ASP A 128 9.07 15.50 8.93
N GLN A 129 7.97 15.07 9.54
CA GLN A 129 7.93 13.80 10.27
C GLN A 129 8.01 12.59 9.34
N SER A 130 7.62 12.74 8.08
CA SER A 130 7.56 11.63 7.12
C SER A 130 8.91 11.29 6.48
N VAL A 131 9.96 12.06 6.74
CA VAL A 131 11.28 11.85 6.13
C VAL A 131 12.02 10.60 6.61
N SER A 132 11.50 9.93 7.64
CA SER A 132 12.03 8.65 8.11
C SER A 132 11.06 7.48 7.91
N ASN A 133 10.05 7.64 7.08
CA ASN A 133 9.06 6.59 6.79
C ASN A 133 9.73 5.34 6.24
N ILE A 134 9.27 4.19 6.73
CA ILE A 134 9.54 2.88 6.14
C ILE A 134 8.18 2.23 5.90
N TRP A 135 7.88 1.94 4.65
CA TRP A 135 6.68 1.20 4.28
C TRP A 135 7.01 -0.27 4.12
N ALA A 136 6.02 -1.12 4.34
CA ALA A 136 6.14 -2.54 4.10
C ALA A 136 4.88 -3.09 3.45
N VAL A 137 5.05 -4.11 2.63
CA VAL A 137 3.96 -4.88 2.03
C VAL A 137 4.20 -6.35 2.32
N GLU A 138 3.16 -7.04 2.76
CA GLU A 138 3.15 -8.48 2.96
C GLU A 138 2.14 -9.14 2.06
N VAL A 139 2.49 -10.30 1.52
CA VAL A 139 1.58 -11.15 0.76
C VAL A 139 1.83 -12.61 1.13
N ALA A 140 0.81 -13.26 1.66
CA ALA A 140 0.90 -14.67 2.06
C ALA A 140 1.00 -15.60 0.84
N PRO A 141 1.56 -16.82 1.00
CA PRO A 141 1.49 -17.83 -0.04
C PRO A 141 0.03 -18.14 -0.41
N PRO A 142 -0.25 -18.44 -1.68
CA PRO A 142 -1.61 -18.75 -2.11
C PRO A 142 -2.11 -20.04 -1.47
N GLY A 143 -3.43 -20.11 -1.26
CA GLY A 143 -4.11 -21.33 -0.82
C GLY A 143 -4.14 -21.57 0.68
N GLN A 144 -3.62 -20.68 1.50
CA GLN A 144 -3.74 -20.79 2.95
C GLN A 144 -5.08 -20.20 3.42
N SER A 145 -5.69 -20.85 4.44
CA SER A 145 -6.99 -20.43 4.96
C SER A 145 -6.96 -19.08 5.67
N ASP A 146 -5.79 -18.70 6.19
CA ASP A 146 -5.53 -17.43 6.87
C ASP A 146 -4.66 -16.47 6.03
N ALA A 147 -4.60 -16.70 4.72
CA ALA A 147 -3.81 -15.88 3.81
C ALA A 147 -4.24 -14.42 3.88
N HIS A 148 -3.28 -13.53 4.03
CA HIS A 148 -3.52 -12.09 4.07
C HIS A 148 -2.52 -11.32 3.23
N PHE A 149 -2.95 -10.12 2.82
CA PHE A 149 -2.10 -9.03 2.35
C PHE A 149 -2.08 -7.98 3.45
N ALA A 150 -0.93 -7.37 3.69
CA ALA A 150 -0.82 -6.28 4.65
C ALA A 150 -0.01 -5.13 4.08
N TYR A 151 -0.35 -3.92 4.52
CA TYR A 151 0.40 -2.71 4.26
C TYR A 151 0.71 -2.05 5.59
N GLU A 152 1.97 -1.61 5.75
CA GLU A 152 2.44 -0.92 6.95
C GLU A 152 3.13 0.38 6.62
N LEU A 153 3.00 1.33 7.56
CA LEU A 153 3.87 2.49 7.68
C LEU A 153 4.45 2.52 9.08
N ARG A 154 5.77 2.65 9.20
CA ARG A 154 6.41 2.82 10.51
C ARG A 154 7.52 3.87 10.45
N ARG A 155 7.80 4.47 11.60
CA ARG A 155 8.91 5.39 11.84
C ARG A 155 9.61 5.00 13.12
N PRO A 156 10.42 3.92 13.10
CA PRO A 156 10.96 3.35 14.34
C PRO A 156 11.97 4.27 15.04
N GLN A 157 12.56 5.23 14.31
CA GLN A 157 13.57 6.14 14.84
C GLN A 157 13.03 7.53 15.14
N SER A 158 11.73 7.78 14.94
CA SER A 158 11.13 9.07 15.28
C SER A 158 10.55 9.04 16.70
N ALA A 159 10.41 10.22 17.31
CA ALA A 159 9.89 10.36 18.66
C ALA A 159 8.41 9.94 18.78
N ASP A 160 7.67 9.96 17.66
CA ASP A 160 6.24 9.61 17.65
C ASP A 160 5.99 8.09 17.62
N GLY A 161 7.00 7.27 17.31
CA GLY A 161 6.85 5.82 17.22
C GLY A 161 5.75 5.39 16.25
N ARG A 162 5.59 6.10 15.13
CA ARG A 162 4.49 5.91 14.19
C ARG A 162 4.39 4.48 13.70
N TYR A 163 3.19 3.89 13.83
CA TYR A 163 2.89 2.56 13.32
C TYR A 163 1.45 2.49 12.81
N PHE A 164 1.30 2.19 11.53
CA PHE A 164 0.02 2.01 10.85
C PHE A 164 0.05 0.67 10.14
N ARG A 165 -0.99 -0.16 10.33
CA ARG A 165 -1.09 -1.43 9.63
C ARG A 165 -2.53 -1.73 9.25
N VAL A 166 -2.75 -2.10 7.99
CA VAL A 166 -4.02 -2.61 7.46
C VAL A 166 -3.80 -4.03 6.94
N GLU A 167 -4.80 -4.89 7.11
CA GLU A 167 -4.77 -6.27 6.64
C GLU A 167 -6.01 -6.59 5.83
N PHE A 168 -5.83 -7.40 4.79
CA PHE A 168 -6.87 -7.81 3.86
C PHE A 168 -6.91 -9.34 3.79
N ASP A 169 -8.11 -9.91 3.78
CA ASP A 169 -8.33 -11.34 3.75
C ASP A 169 -8.25 -11.86 2.31
N LEU A 170 -7.19 -12.59 1.99
CA LEU A 170 -6.97 -13.16 0.65
C LEU A 170 -7.69 -14.49 0.46
N SER A 171 -8.28 -15.07 1.49
CA SER A 171 -8.99 -16.34 1.38
C SER A 171 -10.32 -16.21 0.66
N LYS A 172 -10.86 -14.99 0.58
CA LYS A 172 -12.21 -14.75 0.04
C LYS A 172 -12.25 -13.48 -0.79
N PRO A 173 -12.16 -13.58 -2.12
CA PRO A 173 -12.38 -12.41 -2.98
C PRO A 173 -13.77 -11.81 -2.80
N VAL A 174 -13.86 -10.50 -2.93
CA VAL A 174 -15.11 -9.74 -2.87
C VAL A 174 -15.38 -9.05 -4.21
N ALA A 175 -16.55 -8.42 -4.36
CA ALA A 175 -16.89 -7.68 -5.57
C ALA A 175 -15.88 -6.55 -5.82
N VAL A 176 -15.51 -6.37 -7.08
CA VAL A 176 -14.58 -5.31 -7.49
C VAL A 176 -15.20 -3.93 -7.21
N PRO A 177 -14.49 -3.03 -6.51
CA PRO A 177 -15.00 -1.71 -6.22
C PRO A 177 -14.92 -0.78 -7.44
N PRO A 178 -15.54 0.42 -7.38
CA PRO A 178 -15.27 1.46 -8.36
C PRO A 178 -13.79 1.79 -8.45
N PRO A 179 -13.30 2.27 -9.60
CA PRO A 179 -11.89 2.62 -9.77
C PRO A 179 -11.49 3.82 -8.89
N PRO A 180 -10.18 4.05 -8.70
CA PRO A 180 -9.70 5.29 -8.09
C PRO A 180 -10.25 6.52 -8.81
N TRP A 181 -10.34 7.63 -8.08
CA TRP A 181 -10.70 8.90 -8.69
C TRP A 181 -9.72 9.25 -9.81
N GLY A 182 -10.26 9.59 -10.97
CA GLY A 182 -9.47 9.96 -12.14
C GLY A 182 -9.05 8.80 -13.05
N ASP A 183 -9.37 7.56 -12.71
CA ASP A 183 -9.10 6.39 -13.55
C ASP A 183 -10.32 5.98 -14.37
#